data_954e402edfd9e973842ee2562a94035f
#
_entry.id   954e402edfd9e973842ee2562a94035f
#
_cell.length_a   1.000
_cell.length_b   1.000
_cell.length_c   1.000
_cell.angle_alpha   90.00
_cell.angle_beta   90.00
_cell.angle_gamma   90.00
#
_symmetry.space_group_name_H-M   'P 1'
#
loop_
_entity.id
_entity.type
_entity.pdbx_description
1 polymer ?
#
loop_
_entity_poly.entity_id
_entity_poly.type
_entity_poly.pdbx_seq_one_letter_code
_entity_poly.pdbx_strand_id
1 'polypeptide(L)'
;MVIQETLRLYPPAAFVIRAALEDITFKDIMISKGMNIQIPIPILQQQCDLWGPDAHKFNPERFAHGIVGACKTPQAYMPFGVGPHVCAGQHFAMTELKVILTLILSKFCFSLSPGYQHSPAFRLVIVPEHGVTLRVKTA
;
A
#
# COMPACT_ATOMS: atom_id res chain seq x y z
N MET A 1 -10.91 5.82 3.44
CA MET A 1 -10.56 4.65 4.28
C MET A 1 -10.31 3.39 3.43
N VAL A 2 -11.29 2.84 2.68
CA VAL A 2 -11.11 1.59 1.87
C VAL A 2 -9.90 1.64 0.95
N ILE A 3 -9.74 2.69 0.13
CA ILE A 3 -8.59 2.85 -0.77
C ILE A 3 -7.27 2.86 0.01
N GLN A 4 -7.23 3.56 1.14
CA GLN A 4 -6.01 3.65 1.97
C GLN A 4 -5.63 2.29 2.55
N GLU A 5 -6.60 1.52 3.04
CA GLU A 5 -6.36 0.18 3.58
C GLU A 5 -5.97 -0.82 2.48
N THR A 6 -6.56 -0.69 1.29
CA THR A 6 -6.14 -1.47 0.12
C THR A 6 -4.68 -1.17 -0.24
N LEU A 7 -4.30 0.10 -0.31
CA LEU A 7 -2.92 0.51 -0.59
C LEU A 7 -1.94 0.13 0.52
N ARG A 8 -2.42 -0.03 1.76
CA ARG A 8 -1.60 -0.53 2.86
C ARG A 8 -1.28 -2.03 2.69
N LEU A 9 -2.28 -2.85 2.46
CA LEU A 9 -2.09 -4.30 2.33
C LEU A 9 -1.50 -4.71 0.98
N TYR A 10 -1.89 -4.02 -0.08
CA TYR A 10 -1.53 -4.32 -1.47
C TYR A 10 -0.98 -3.09 -2.18
N PRO A 11 0.14 -2.52 -1.72
CA PRO A 11 0.75 -1.37 -2.40
C PRO A 11 1.25 -1.79 -3.79
N PRO A 12 1.00 -1.00 -4.86
CA PRO A 12 1.50 -1.33 -6.19
C PRO A 12 3.03 -1.45 -6.22
N ALA A 13 3.75 -0.53 -5.56
CA ALA A 13 5.20 -0.60 -5.42
C ALA A 13 5.59 -1.59 -4.31
N ALA A 14 6.35 -2.63 -4.67
CA ALA A 14 6.80 -3.63 -3.71
C ALA A 14 7.92 -3.12 -2.79
N PHE A 15 8.74 -2.19 -3.26
CA PHE A 15 9.86 -1.63 -2.51
C PHE A 15 10.26 -0.25 -3.03
N VAL A 16 10.98 0.49 -2.20
CA VAL A 16 11.73 1.69 -2.60
C VAL A 16 13.21 1.45 -2.37
N ILE A 17 14.05 2.03 -3.23
CA ILE A 17 15.50 1.97 -3.12
C ILE A 17 16.03 3.36 -2.79
N ARG A 18 17.00 3.42 -1.87
CA ARG A 18 17.72 4.64 -1.50
C ARG A 18 19.23 4.34 -1.46
N ALA A 19 20.03 5.22 -2.05
CA ALA A 19 21.48 5.16 -1.92
C ALA A 19 21.91 5.98 -0.70
N ALA A 20 22.81 5.44 0.10
CA ALA A 20 23.46 6.17 1.17
C ALA A 20 24.35 7.28 0.58
N LEU A 21 24.14 8.53 0.97
CA LEU A 21 24.89 9.68 0.47
C LEU A 21 26.23 9.87 1.19
N GLU A 22 26.37 9.27 2.36
CA GLU A 22 27.55 9.25 3.21
C GLU A 22 27.61 7.94 3.99
N ASP A 23 28.70 7.65 4.66
CA ASP A 23 28.81 6.52 5.58
C ASP A 23 27.91 6.77 6.78
N ILE A 24 26.99 5.84 7.05
CA ILE A 24 26.07 5.94 8.18
C ILE A 24 26.08 4.67 9.00
N THR A 25 25.91 4.79 10.31
CA THR A 25 25.71 3.65 11.20
C THR A 25 24.24 3.59 11.60
N PHE A 26 23.60 2.50 11.24
CA PHE A 26 22.22 2.23 11.67
C PHE A 26 22.22 1.07 12.66
N LYS A 27 21.98 1.36 13.94
CA LYS A 27 22.24 0.44 15.07
C LYS A 27 23.69 -0.05 14.99
N ASP A 28 23.90 -1.36 14.83
CA ASP A 28 25.21 -2.00 14.78
C ASP A 28 25.68 -2.27 13.32
N ILE A 29 24.97 -1.75 12.33
CA ILE A 29 25.27 -1.99 10.92
C ILE A 29 25.91 -0.72 10.31
N MET A 30 27.13 -0.87 9.79
CA MET A 30 27.78 0.15 8.98
C MET A 30 27.23 0.07 7.54
N ILE A 31 26.70 1.19 7.05
CA ILE A 31 26.21 1.35 5.67
C ILE A 31 27.15 2.34 4.98
N SER A 32 27.94 1.87 4.06
CA SER A 32 28.90 2.72 3.34
C SER A 32 28.21 3.60 2.31
N LYS A 33 28.82 4.74 2.04
CA LYS A 33 28.41 5.65 0.97
C LYS A 33 28.25 4.92 -0.35
N GLY A 34 27.14 5.20 -1.05
CA GLY A 34 26.81 4.55 -2.34
C GLY A 34 26.12 3.20 -2.20
N MET A 35 26.02 2.62 -1.00
CA MET A 35 25.28 1.38 -0.77
C MET A 35 23.77 1.61 -0.98
N ASN A 36 23.12 0.70 -1.70
CA ASN A 36 21.69 0.73 -1.92
C ASN A 36 20.95 0.05 -0.76
N ILE A 37 20.03 0.79 -0.15
CA ILE A 37 19.12 0.32 0.89
C ILE A 37 17.76 0.08 0.24
N GLN A 38 17.28 -1.14 0.33
CA GLN A 38 15.96 -1.53 -0.18
C GLN A 38 14.97 -1.65 0.98
N ILE A 39 13.85 -0.92 0.89
CA ILE A 39 12.79 -0.92 1.90
C ILE A 39 11.58 -1.64 1.30
N PRO A 40 11.22 -2.84 1.78
CA PRO A 40 10.06 -3.58 1.29
C PRO A 40 8.77 -2.99 1.88
N ILE A 41 7.99 -2.30 1.05
CA ILE A 41 6.79 -1.57 1.47
C ILE A 41 5.72 -2.50 2.09
N PRO A 42 5.35 -3.65 1.48
CA PRO A 42 4.33 -4.53 2.04
C PRO A 42 4.70 -5.07 3.43
N ILE A 43 5.99 -5.35 3.65
CA ILE A 43 6.47 -5.83 4.96
C ILE A 43 6.35 -4.73 6.00
N LEU A 44 6.82 -3.52 5.69
CA LEU A 44 6.72 -2.37 6.60
C LEU A 44 5.27 -2.05 6.95
N GLN A 45 4.37 -2.08 5.96
CA GLN A 45 2.96 -1.74 6.12
C GLN A 45 2.13 -2.83 6.81
N GLN A 46 2.71 -3.99 7.12
CA GLN A 46 2.05 -5.09 7.82
C GLN A 46 2.78 -5.50 9.12
N GLN A 47 3.77 -4.72 9.57
CA GLN A 47 4.43 -4.97 10.85
C GLN A 47 3.50 -4.70 12.04
N CYS A 48 3.29 -5.70 12.88
CA CYS A 48 2.43 -5.58 14.06
C CYS A 48 2.89 -4.50 15.04
N ASP A 49 4.20 -4.29 15.18
CA ASP A 49 4.76 -3.25 16.04
C ASP A 49 4.35 -1.83 15.62
N LEU A 50 4.09 -1.61 14.34
CA LEU A 50 3.70 -0.31 13.78
C LEU A 50 2.20 -0.17 13.61
N TRP A 51 1.50 -1.26 13.28
CA TRP A 51 0.11 -1.25 12.84
C TRP A 51 -0.86 -1.97 13.79
N GLY A 52 -0.34 -2.57 14.87
CA GLY A 52 -1.14 -3.34 15.83
C GLY A 52 -1.26 -4.83 15.47
N PRO A 53 -1.86 -5.63 16.38
CA PRO A 53 -1.91 -7.09 16.26
C PRO A 53 -2.75 -7.57 15.07
N ASP A 54 -3.62 -6.72 14.51
CA ASP A 54 -4.45 -6.99 13.35
C ASP A 54 -3.86 -6.42 12.04
N ALA A 55 -2.55 -6.13 12.01
CA ALA A 55 -1.86 -5.50 10.88
C ALA A 55 -2.07 -6.20 9.53
N HIS A 56 -2.28 -7.52 9.53
CA HIS A 56 -2.53 -8.34 8.35
C HIS A 56 -4.01 -8.43 7.94
N LYS A 57 -4.93 -7.88 8.75
CA LYS A 57 -6.37 -7.89 8.46
C LYS A 57 -6.77 -6.63 7.71
N PHE A 58 -7.72 -6.78 6.78
CA PHE A 58 -8.34 -5.66 6.08
C PHE A 58 -9.33 -4.95 7.01
N ASN A 59 -8.97 -3.77 7.46
CA ASN A 59 -9.77 -2.97 8.38
C ASN A 59 -9.73 -1.48 7.98
N PRO A 60 -10.63 -1.01 7.09
CA PRO A 60 -10.67 0.39 6.67
C PRO A 60 -10.86 1.40 7.79
N GLU A 61 -11.54 1.01 8.88
CA GLU A 61 -11.77 1.88 10.05
C GLU A 61 -10.47 2.29 10.75
N ARG A 62 -9.38 1.58 10.49
CA ARG A 62 -8.02 1.97 10.91
C ARG A 62 -7.69 3.42 10.51
N PHE A 63 -8.21 3.88 9.38
CA PHE A 63 -8.00 5.22 8.85
C PHE A 63 -9.09 6.23 9.23
N ALA A 64 -9.97 5.93 10.19
CA ALA A 64 -11.04 6.86 10.62
C ALA A 64 -10.50 8.20 11.12
N HIS A 65 -9.32 8.19 11.73
CA HIS A 65 -8.63 9.40 12.20
C HIS A 65 -7.40 9.77 11.34
N GLY A 66 -7.43 9.38 10.05
CA GLY A 66 -6.32 9.63 9.12
C GLY A 66 -5.12 8.71 9.35
N ILE A 67 -4.02 9.00 8.65
CA ILE A 67 -2.78 8.20 8.72
C ILE A 67 -2.17 8.27 10.12
N VAL A 68 -2.22 9.42 10.77
CA VAL A 68 -1.65 9.63 12.13
C VAL A 68 -2.33 8.74 13.18
N GLY A 69 -3.64 8.52 13.03
CA GLY A 69 -4.38 7.62 13.92
C GLY A 69 -4.26 6.13 13.54
N ALA A 70 -3.81 5.83 12.33
CA ALA A 70 -3.80 4.47 11.80
C ALA A 70 -2.57 3.65 12.20
N CYS A 71 -1.44 4.28 12.51
CA CYS A 71 -0.19 3.61 12.84
C CYS A 71 0.65 4.46 13.80
N LYS A 72 1.61 3.80 14.48
CA LYS A 72 2.50 4.48 15.44
C LYS A 72 3.36 5.58 14.82
N THR A 73 3.71 5.43 13.56
CA THR A 73 4.58 6.35 12.83
C THR A 73 4.01 6.59 11.44
N PRO A 74 3.60 7.82 11.07
CA PRO A 74 3.00 8.11 9.76
C PRO A 74 3.86 7.69 8.56
N GLN A 75 5.18 7.69 8.71
CA GLN A 75 6.14 7.26 7.69
C GLN A 75 6.07 5.75 7.40
N ALA A 76 5.44 4.95 8.27
CA ALA A 76 5.18 3.53 8.01
C ALA A 76 4.13 3.33 6.90
N TYR A 77 3.31 4.35 6.60
CA TYR A 77 2.37 4.34 5.48
C TYR A 77 3.00 5.02 4.26
N MET A 78 3.52 4.24 3.32
CA MET A 78 4.29 4.78 2.20
C MET A 78 3.94 4.18 0.82
N PRO A 79 2.65 4.00 0.47
CA PRO A 79 2.28 3.44 -0.83
C PRO A 79 2.70 4.32 -2.02
N PHE A 80 2.95 5.60 -1.76
CA PHE A 80 3.45 6.60 -2.71
C PHE A 80 4.88 7.06 -2.41
N GLY A 81 5.60 6.35 -1.55
CA GLY A 81 6.88 6.78 -1.02
C GLY A 81 6.74 7.87 0.05
N VAL A 82 7.88 8.33 0.57
CA VAL A 82 7.96 9.40 1.59
C VAL A 82 9.18 10.28 1.34
N GLY A 83 9.16 11.49 1.92
CA GLY A 83 10.26 12.45 1.85
C GLY A 83 10.41 13.11 0.47
N PRO A 84 11.62 13.53 0.07
CA PRO A 84 11.87 14.27 -1.16
C PRO A 84 11.48 13.52 -2.45
N HIS A 85 11.36 12.20 -2.38
CA HIS A 85 11.00 11.33 -3.51
C HIS A 85 9.56 10.79 -3.40
N VAL A 86 8.64 11.53 -2.76
CA VAL A 86 7.23 11.19 -2.75
C VAL A 86 6.67 11.25 -4.19
N CYS A 87 5.75 10.36 -4.51
CA CYS A 87 5.12 10.31 -5.83
C CYS A 87 4.42 11.64 -6.17
N ALA A 88 4.82 12.29 -7.26
CA ALA A 88 4.22 13.53 -7.72
C ALA A 88 2.74 13.36 -8.11
N GLY A 89 2.33 12.17 -8.56
CA GLY A 89 0.96 11.84 -8.95
C GLY A 89 0.05 11.38 -7.80
N GLN A 90 0.50 11.39 -6.54
CA GLN A 90 -0.26 10.87 -5.39
C GLN A 90 -1.67 11.45 -5.29
N HIS A 91 -1.81 12.76 -5.36
CA HIS A 91 -3.12 13.43 -5.23
C HIS A 91 -4.03 13.14 -6.43
N PHE A 92 -3.45 13.11 -7.62
CA PHE A 92 -4.17 12.74 -8.84
C PHE A 92 -4.71 11.31 -8.74
N ALA A 93 -3.86 10.33 -8.45
CA ALA A 93 -4.23 8.93 -8.31
C ALA A 93 -5.32 8.71 -7.24
N MET A 94 -5.20 9.36 -6.08
CA MET A 94 -6.20 9.26 -5.01
C MET A 94 -7.54 9.87 -5.41
N THR A 95 -7.54 10.95 -6.18
CA THR A 95 -8.76 11.58 -6.69
C THR A 95 -9.40 10.72 -7.77
N GLU A 96 -8.62 10.23 -8.72
CA GLU A 96 -9.08 9.34 -9.78
C GLU A 96 -9.73 8.07 -9.23
N LEU A 97 -9.06 7.39 -8.29
CA LEU A 97 -9.60 6.21 -7.62
C LEU A 97 -10.94 6.48 -6.93
N LYS A 98 -11.07 7.62 -6.24
CA LYS A 98 -12.34 8.00 -5.58
C LYS A 98 -13.45 8.22 -6.61
N VAL A 99 -13.18 8.97 -7.68
CA VAL A 99 -14.17 9.26 -8.72
C VAL A 99 -14.62 7.98 -9.42
N ILE A 100 -13.67 7.15 -9.88
CA ILE A 100 -13.96 5.90 -10.58
C ILE A 100 -14.77 4.95 -9.68
N LEU A 101 -14.34 4.73 -8.44
CA LEU A 101 -15.06 3.86 -7.52
C LEU A 101 -16.47 4.38 -7.23
N THR A 102 -16.64 5.69 -7.04
CA THR A 102 -17.97 6.27 -6.82
C THR A 102 -18.88 6.04 -8.02
N LEU A 103 -18.40 6.28 -9.24
CA LEU A 103 -19.18 6.08 -10.47
C LEU A 103 -19.55 4.60 -10.67
N ILE A 104 -18.64 3.70 -10.38
CA ILE A 104 -18.90 2.26 -10.50
C ILE A 104 -19.92 1.80 -9.45
N LEU A 105 -19.69 2.13 -8.18
CA LEU A 105 -20.53 1.70 -7.06
C LEU A 105 -21.92 2.35 -7.05
N SER A 106 -22.09 3.50 -7.71
CA SER A 106 -23.42 4.12 -7.88
C SER A 106 -24.30 3.36 -8.88
N LYS A 107 -23.75 2.48 -9.70
CA LYS A 107 -24.47 1.76 -10.75
C LYS A 107 -24.47 0.25 -10.59
N PHE A 108 -23.49 -0.29 -9.87
CA PHE A 108 -23.28 -1.73 -9.81
C PHE A 108 -22.96 -2.21 -8.40
N CYS A 109 -23.48 -3.40 -8.08
CA CYS A 109 -23.08 -4.19 -6.92
C CYS A 109 -22.16 -5.32 -7.36
N PHE A 110 -21.12 -5.60 -6.56
CA PHE A 110 -20.12 -6.61 -6.87
C PHE A 110 -20.03 -7.68 -5.80
N SER A 111 -19.75 -8.90 -6.24
CA SER A 111 -19.28 -9.97 -5.38
C SER A 111 -18.18 -10.75 -6.07
N LEU A 112 -17.29 -11.36 -5.30
CA LEU A 112 -16.27 -12.25 -5.86
C LEU A 112 -16.92 -13.46 -6.51
N SER A 113 -16.37 -13.89 -7.64
CA SER A 113 -16.74 -15.19 -8.24
C SER A 113 -16.29 -16.31 -7.30
N PRO A 114 -17.05 -17.42 -7.17
CA PRO A 114 -16.62 -18.60 -6.43
C PRO A 114 -15.32 -19.22 -6.93
N GLY A 115 -14.97 -18.99 -8.21
CA GLY A 115 -13.71 -19.44 -8.79
C GLY A 115 -12.53 -18.45 -8.59
N TYR A 116 -12.72 -17.35 -7.86
CA TYR A 116 -11.63 -16.41 -7.60
C TYR A 116 -10.57 -17.04 -6.69
N GLN A 117 -9.33 -16.98 -7.15
CA GLN A 117 -8.14 -17.36 -6.36
C GLN A 117 -7.32 -16.12 -6.08
N HIS A 118 -7.10 -15.83 -4.80
CA HIS A 118 -6.28 -14.71 -4.37
C HIS A 118 -4.79 -15.08 -4.51
N SER A 119 -4.12 -14.49 -5.49
CA SER A 119 -2.70 -14.68 -5.73
C SER A 119 -2.06 -13.36 -6.17
N PRO A 120 -1.47 -12.58 -5.24
CA PRO A 120 -0.69 -11.41 -5.62
C PRO A 120 0.63 -11.83 -6.26
N ALA A 121 0.93 -11.26 -7.42
CA ALA A 121 2.18 -11.49 -8.16
C ALA A 121 2.94 -10.19 -8.37
N PHE A 122 4.26 -10.25 -8.37
CA PHE A 122 5.12 -9.12 -8.69
C PHE A 122 5.48 -9.13 -10.18
N ARG A 123 4.99 -8.10 -10.90
CA ARG A 123 5.30 -7.85 -12.33
C ARG A 123 5.59 -6.36 -12.49
N LEU A 124 6.76 -5.87 -12.04
CA LEU A 124 7.10 -4.46 -11.90
C LEU A 124 6.29 -3.76 -10.81
N VAL A 125 4.99 -4.03 -10.73
CA VAL A 125 4.08 -3.67 -9.64
C VAL A 125 3.39 -4.94 -9.12
N ILE A 126 2.81 -4.86 -7.92
CA ILE A 126 2.00 -5.96 -7.37
C ILE A 126 0.65 -5.94 -8.07
N VAL A 127 0.30 -7.06 -8.69
CA VAL A 127 -0.96 -7.28 -9.42
C VAL A 127 -1.61 -8.60 -9.03
N PRO A 128 -2.93 -8.75 -9.20
CA PRO A 128 -3.56 -10.08 -9.09
C PRO A 128 -3.07 -10.98 -10.23
N GLU A 129 -2.44 -12.11 -9.92
CA GLU A 129 -1.84 -13.02 -10.90
C GLU A 129 -2.84 -13.54 -11.95
N HIS A 130 -4.04 -13.85 -11.50
CA HIS A 130 -5.12 -14.42 -12.32
C HIS A 130 -6.23 -13.39 -12.60
N GLY A 131 -5.96 -12.09 -12.38
CA GLY A 131 -7.00 -11.05 -12.43
C GLY A 131 -8.00 -11.15 -11.28
N VAL A 132 -9.08 -10.39 -11.36
CA VAL A 132 -10.16 -10.38 -10.36
C VAL A 132 -11.48 -10.66 -11.05
N THR A 133 -11.94 -11.90 -10.96
CA THR A 133 -13.23 -12.31 -11.53
C THR A 133 -14.36 -11.92 -10.59
N LEU A 134 -15.26 -11.06 -11.05
CA LEU A 134 -16.38 -10.52 -10.29
C LEU A 134 -17.72 -10.97 -10.88
N ARG A 135 -18.71 -11.12 -10.01
CA ARG A 135 -20.12 -11.15 -10.38
C ARG A 135 -20.66 -9.72 -10.22
N VAL A 136 -21.26 -9.20 -11.27
CA VAL A 136 -21.78 -7.82 -11.32
C VAL A 136 -23.31 -7.85 -11.45
N LYS A 137 -23.98 -7.00 -10.66
CA LYS A 137 -25.41 -6.72 -10.79
C LYS A 137 -25.60 -5.21 -10.86
N THR A 138 -26.63 -4.75 -11.54
CA THR A 138 -27.09 -3.36 -11.44
C THR A 138 -27.56 -3.08 -10.02
N ALA A 139 -27.23 -1.87 -9.51
CA ALA A 139 -27.66 -1.43 -8.18
C ALA A 139 -29.14 -1.07 -8.19
#